data_f89ef14a3f2bb097d7b7862628a993fa
#
_entry.id   f89ef14a3f2bb097d7b7862628a993fa
#
_cell.length_a   1.000
_cell.length_b   1.000
_cell.length_c   1.000
_cell.angle_alpha   90.00
_cell.angle_beta   90.00
_cell.angle_gamma   90.00
#
_symmetry.space_group_name_H-M   'P 1'
#
loop_
_entity.id
_entity.type
_entity.pdbx_description
1 polymer ?
#
loop_
_entity_poly.entity_id
_entity_poly.type
_entity_poly.pdbx_seq_one_letter_code
_entity_poly.pdbx_strand_id
1 'polypeptide(L)'
;VAGLSLMTLRAQMFSERQNQTRHLIETATTLVDHYAQAVRDGALSDDAGRKAALAAVSSLRYSDGEYFFVLDHAGTVVAHGVDPRLVGKNLKEAKDQNGVAFVAQMLEGARSPDGVTVRYVWPKGKGSPEPMPKIAFAKRHPGWDWIIGSGVYVDDFDRAFVVAALQMAGTSLVVILLLGTAASLLGRAIV
;
A
#
# COMPACT_ATOMS: atom_id res chain seq x y z
N VAL A 1 23.09 -17.00 11.36
CA VAL A 1 22.02 -16.56 12.28
C VAL A 1 21.56 -15.15 11.91
N ALA A 2 22.45 -14.15 11.83
CA ALA A 2 22.07 -12.75 11.54
C ALA A 2 21.36 -12.57 10.17
N GLY A 3 21.82 -13.23 9.12
CA GLY A 3 21.20 -13.15 7.79
C GLY A 3 19.77 -13.70 7.75
N LEU A 4 19.51 -14.78 8.49
CA LEU A 4 18.16 -15.36 8.61
C LEU A 4 17.22 -14.40 9.35
N SER A 5 17.72 -13.75 10.40
CA SER A 5 16.98 -12.74 11.19
C SER A 5 16.58 -11.52 10.34
N LEU A 6 17.48 -11.03 9.47
CA LEU A 6 17.20 -9.92 8.58
C LEU A 6 16.19 -10.27 7.48
N MET A 7 16.24 -11.47 6.91
CA MET A 7 15.25 -11.94 5.95
C MET A 7 13.86 -12.07 6.59
N THR A 8 13.79 -12.60 7.81
CA THR A 8 12.53 -12.71 8.57
C THR A 8 11.98 -11.33 8.89
N LEU A 9 12.81 -10.38 9.33
CA LEU A 9 12.41 -9.01 9.59
C LEU A 9 11.83 -8.35 8.34
N ARG A 10 12.49 -8.49 7.18
CA ARG A 10 12.02 -7.95 5.91
C ARG A 10 10.64 -8.54 5.53
N ALA A 11 10.49 -9.84 5.67
CA ALA A 11 9.22 -10.51 5.38
C ALA A 11 8.10 -10.05 6.32
N GLN A 12 8.39 -9.89 7.61
CA GLN A 12 7.42 -9.37 8.59
C GLN A 12 7.00 -7.93 8.30
N MET A 13 7.96 -7.04 8.07
CA MET A 13 7.67 -5.64 7.70
C MET A 13 6.84 -5.55 6.43
N PHE A 14 7.10 -6.41 5.45
CA PHE A 14 6.35 -6.48 4.21
C PHE A 14 4.90 -6.93 4.45
N SER A 15 4.70 -8.02 5.21
CA SER A 15 3.38 -8.53 5.58
C SER A 15 2.58 -7.50 6.34
N GLU A 16 3.21 -6.80 7.29
CA GLU A 16 2.57 -5.74 8.08
C GLU A 16 2.08 -4.59 7.18
N ARG A 17 2.90 -4.13 6.23
CA ARG A 17 2.48 -3.09 5.27
C ARG A 17 1.33 -3.53 4.39
N GLN A 18 1.30 -4.79 3.96
CA GLN A 18 0.16 -5.32 3.21
C GLN A 18 -1.11 -5.32 4.05
N ASN A 19 -1.04 -5.75 5.31
CA ASN A 19 -2.17 -5.76 6.24
C ASN A 19 -2.67 -4.33 6.51
N GLN A 20 -1.78 -3.38 6.74
CA GLN A 20 -2.13 -1.97 6.90
C GLN A 20 -2.86 -1.43 5.66
N THR A 21 -2.35 -1.72 4.44
CA THR A 21 -3.00 -1.29 3.20
C THR A 21 -4.38 -1.93 3.04
N ARG A 22 -4.54 -3.20 3.41
CA ARG A 22 -5.85 -3.88 3.43
C ARG A 22 -6.83 -3.16 4.35
N HIS A 23 -6.47 -2.87 5.59
CA HIS A 23 -7.34 -2.17 6.55
C HIS A 23 -7.72 -0.77 6.06
N LEU A 24 -6.81 -0.06 5.39
CA LEU A 24 -7.12 1.23 4.78
C LEU A 24 -8.15 1.11 3.65
N ILE A 25 -8.05 0.08 2.82
CA ILE A 25 -9.04 -0.20 1.77
C ILE A 25 -10.40 -0.58 2.37
N GLU A 26 -10.43 -1.35 3.44
CA GLU A 26 -11.66 -1.68 4.16
C GLU A 26 -12.32 -0.41 4.74
N THR A 27 -11.52 0.49 5.31
CA THR A 27 -12.00 1.79 5.80
C THR A 27 -12.54 2.66 4.65
N ALA A 28 -11.82 2.73 3.53
CA ALA A 28 -12.29 3.46 2.35
C ALA A 28 -13.57 2.85 1.76
N THR A 29 -13.70 1.51 1.81
CA THR A 29 -14.91 0.81 1.39
C THR A 29 -16.09 1.18 2.29
N THR A 30 -15.91 1.23 3.62
CA THR A 30 -16.94 1.67 4.58
C THR A 30 -17.39 3.11 4.30
N LEU A 31 -16.46 3.99 3.89
CA LEU A 31 -16.81 5.35 3.48
C LEU A 31 -17.69 5.36 2.23
N VAL A 32 -17.40 4.50 1.25
CA VAL A 32 -18.23 4.33 0.04
C VAL A 32 -19.61 3.75 0.42
N ASP A 33 -19.64 2.76 1.32
CA ASP A 33 -20.90 2.17 1.83
C ASP A 33 -21.80 3.21 2.50
N HIS A 34 -21.23 4.19 3.22
CA HIS A 34 -21.99 5.29 3.83
C HIS A 34 -22.76 6.08 2.77
N TYR A 35 -22.12 6.46 1.67
CA TYR A 35 -22.80 7.18 0.57
C TYR A 35 -23.79 6.28 -0.17
N ALA A 36 -23.45 5.01 -0.38
CA ALA A 36 -24.37 4.06 -0.99
C ALA A 36 -25.60 3.83 -0.12
N GLN A 37 -25.47 3.86 1.21
CA GLN A 37 -26.60 3.80 2.13
C GLN A 37 -27.47 5.06 2.03
N ALA A 38 -26.87 6.25 1.99
CA ALA A 38 -27.63 7.50 1.83
C ALA A 38 -28.45 7.52 0.52
N VAL A 39 -27.97 6.88 -0.54
CA VAL A 39 -28.72 6.69 -1.79
C VAL A 39 -29.89 5.71 -1.58
N ARG A 40 -29.66 4.57 -0.93
CA ARG A 40 -30.73 3.60 -0.63
C ARG A 40 -31.83 4.17 0.24
N ASP A 41 -31.48 5.04 1.17
CA ASP A 41 -32.39 5.71 2.09
C ASP A 41 -33.13 6.91 1.44
N GLY A 42 -32.82 7.23 0.17
CA GLY A 42 -33.38 8.33 -0.57
C GLY A 42 -32.89 9.72 -0.15
N ALA A 43 -31.87 9.80 0.69
CA ALA A 43 -31.24 11.06 1.11
C ALA A 43 -30.39 11.71 0.00
N LEU A 44 -29.87 10.90 -0.92
CA LEU A 44 -29.12 11.33 -2.09
C LEU A 44 -29.64 10.62 -3.34
N SER A 45 -29.57 11.30 -4.50
CA SER A 45 -29.69 10.61 -5.79
C SER A 45 -28.48 9.71 -6.02
N ASP A 46 -28.60 8.67 -6.88
CA ASP A 46 -27.46 7.76 -7.19
C ASP A 46 -26.26 8.53 -7.74
N ASP A 47 -26.48 9.49 -8.65
CA ASP A 47 -25.43 10.34 -9.20
C ASP A 47 -24.75 11.19 -8.12
N ALA A 48 -25.52 11.84 -7.26
CA ALA A 48 -24.97 12.66 -6.17
C ALA A 48 -24.18 11.82 -5.16
N GLY A 49 -24.69 10.64 -4.80
CA GLY A 49 -24.04 9.71 -3.90
C GLY A 49 -22.70 9.19 -4.45
N ARG A 50 -22.68 8.73 -5.72
CA ARG A 50 -21.45 8.29 -6.41
C ARG A 50 -20.42 9.41 -6.48
N LYS A 51 -20.83 10.60 -6.90
CA LYS A 51 -19.95 11.76 -7.01
C LYS A 51 -19.35 12.14 -5.66
N ALA A 52 -20.15 12.16 -4.59
CA ALA A 52 -19.68 12.45 -3.24
C ALA A 52 -18.70 11.39 -2.74
N ALA A 53 -19.01 10.11 -2.95
CA ALA A 53 -18.11 9.00 -2.57
C ALA A 53 -16.77 9.07 -3.29
N LEU A 54 -16.75 9.30 -4.61
CA LEU A 54 -15.52 9.42 -5.40
C LEU A 54 -14.69 10.63 -4.96
N ALA A 55 -15.33 11.77 -4.69
CA ALA A 55 -14.66 12.95 -4.18
C ALA A 55 -14.03 12.69 -2.80
N ALA A 56 -14.77 12.04 -1.89
CA ALA A 56 -14.29 11.68 -0.57
C ALA A 56 -13.08 10.74 -0.65
N VAL A 57 -13.18 9.62 -1.38
CA VAL A 57 -12.08 8.67 -1.54
C VAL A 57 -10.86 9.32 -2.20
N SER A 58 -11.06 10.17 -3.22
CA SER A 58 -9.96 10.88 -3.90
C SER A 58 -9.22 11.85 -3.01
N SER A 59 -9.85 12.33 -1.93
CA SER A 59 -9.24 13.27 -0.98
C SER A 59 -8.40 12.56 0.09
N LEU A 60 -8.63 11.28 0.33
CA LEU A 60 -7.91 10.52 1.36
C LEU A 60 -6.42 10.44 1.05
N ARG A 61 -5.62 10.63 2.09
CA ARG A 61 -4.15 10.47 2.08
C ARG A 61 -3.73 9.77 3.36
N TYR A 62 -2.63 9.03 3.26
CA TYR A 62 -2.00 8.40 4.41
C TYR A 62 -0.49 8.32 4.22
N SER A 63 0.26 7.97 5.26
CA SER A 63 1.73 7.95 5.23
C SER A 63 2.31 9.23 4.56
N ASP A 64 3.30 9.08 3.71
CA ASP A 64 4.00 10.18 3.03
C ASP A 64 3.28 10.64 1.74
N GLY A 65 1.94 10.69 1.75
CA GLY A 65 1.14 11.15 0.62
C GLY A 65 0.60 10.03 -0.26
N GLU A 66 0.59 8.80 0.23
CA GLU A 66 -0.06 7.68 -0.43
C GLU A 66 -1.56 7.96 -0.63
N TYR A 67 -2.13 7.40 -1.68
CA TYR A 67 -3.44 7.79 -2.19
C TYR A 67 -4.28 6.59 -2.60
N PHE A 68 -5.57 6.85 -2.76
CA PHE A 68 -6.54 5.87 -3.26
C PHE A 68 -6.86 6.12 -4.73
N PHE A 69 -7.24 5.05 -5.41
CA PHE A 69 -7.82 5.09 -6.75
C PHE A 69 -9.06 4.19 -6.79
N VAL A 70 -9.95 4.49 -7.71
CA VAL A 70 -11.17 3.71 -7.94
C VAL A 70 -11.27 3.39 -9.42
N LEU A 71 -11.53 2.13 -9.72
CA LEU A 71 -11.81 1.63 -11.07
C LEU A 71 -13.27 1.18 -11.14
N ASP A 72 -13.88 1.31 -12.31
CA ASP A 72 -15.12 0.59 -12.60
C ASP A 72 -14.83 -0.87 -13.01
N HIS A 73 -15.87 -1.66 -13.19
CA HIS A 73 -15.78 -3.07 -13.60
C HIS A 73 -15.14 -3.29 -14.98
N ALA A 74 -15.12 -2.26 -15.83
CA ALA A 74 -14.50 -2.29 -17.15
C ALA A 74 -13.00 -1.93 -17.11
N GLY A 75 -12.48 -1.44 -15.97
CA GLY A 75 -11.11 -1.00 -15.80
C GLY A 75 -10.89 0.47 -16.13
N THR A 76 -11.97 1.27 -16.16
CA THR A 76 -11.89 2.72 -16.30
C THR A 76 -11.60 3.34 -14.95
N VAL A 77 -10.66 4.26 -14.89
CA VAL A 77 -10.38 5.04 -13.68
C VAL A 77 -11.52 6.02 -13.45
N VAL A 78 -12.26 5.86 -12.36
CA VAL A 78 -13.35 6.77 -11.98
C VAL A 78 -12.93 7.76 -10.89
N ALA A 79 -11.86 7.45 -10.16
CA ALA A 79 -11.21 8.38 -9.23
C ALA A 79 -9.72 8.06 -9.09
N HIS A 80 -8.89 9.12 -8.92
CA HIS A 80 -7.45 8.96 -8.68
C HIS A 80 -6.93 10.11 -7.81
N GLY A 81 -6.40 9.78 -6.64
CA GLY A 81 -6.06 10.77 -5.62
C GLY A 81 -5.00 11.79 -6.01
N VAL A 82 -4.04 11.47 -6.89
CA VAL A 82 -2.92 12.35 -7.23
C VAL A 82 -2.85 12.75 -8.70
N ASP A 83 -3.46 12.00 -9.61
CA ASP A 83 -3.47 12.34 -11.04
C ASP A 83 -4.89 12.32 -11.62
N PRO A 84 -5.62 13.44 -11.57
CA PRO A 84 -6.97 13.53 -12.10
C PRO A 84 -7.04 13.35 -13.63
N ARG A 85 -5.93 13.45 -14.36
CA ARG A 85 -5.88 13.25 -15.82
C ARG A 85 -6.11 11.79 -16.21
N LEU A 86 -6.02 10.88 -15.25
CA LEU A 86 -6.32 9.46 -15.45
C LEU A 86 -7.82 9.17 -15.40
N VAL A 87 -8.61 10.02 -14.77
CA VAL A 87 -10.06 9.84 -14.66
C VAL A 87 -10.69 9.81 -16.06
N GLY A 88 -11.51 8.81 -16.30
CA GLY A 88 -12.12 8.52 -17.61
C GLY A 88 -11.25 7.65 -18.54
N LYS A 89 -10.00 7.35 -18.20
CA LYS A 89 -9.16 6.46 -19.02
C LYS A 89 -9.39 5.00 -18.63
N ASN A 90 -9.60 4.15 -19.63
CA ASN A 90 -9.62 2.72 -19.43
C ASN A 90 -8.18 2.18 -19.47
N LEU A 91 -7.75 1.54 -18.39
CA LEU A 91 -6.41 1.01 -18.21
C LEU A 91 -6.37 -0.53 -18.19
N LYS A 92 -7.45 -1.21 -18.57
CA LYS A 92 -7.54 -2.68 -18.53
C LYS A 92 -6.41 -3.35 -19.31
N GLU A 93 -6.12 -2.84 -20.51
CA GLU A 93 -5.07 -3.39 -21.38
C GLU A 93 -3.70 -2.72 -21.16
N ALA A 94 -3.63 -1.74 -20.24
CA ALA A 94 -2.38 -1.05 -19.95
C ALA A 94 -1.41 -1.99 -19.23
N LYS A 95 -0.15 -1.91 -19.63
CA LYS A 95 0.95 -2.65 -19.02
C LYS A 95 1.96 -1.66 -18.48
N ASP A 96 2.60 -2.02 -17.38
CA ASP A 96 3.78 -1.30 -16.92
C ASP A 96 5.01 -1.59 -17.79
N GLN A 97 6.13 -0.94 -17.49
CA GLN A 97 7.40 -1.13 -18.24
C GLN A 97 7.95 -2.58 -18.18
N ASN A 98 7.48 -3.41 -17.23
CA ASN A 98 7.83 -4.81 -17.11
C ASN A 98 6.81 -5.74 -17.77
N GLY A 99 5.81 -5.18 -18.48
CA GLY A 99 4.77 -5.93 -19.16
C GLY A 99 3.63 -6.42 -18.25
N VAL A 100 3.55 -5.95 -17.01
CA VAL A 100 2.52 -6.36 -16.05
C VAL A 100 1.20 -5.64 -16.37
N ALA A 101 0.16 -6.41 -16.74
CA ALA A 101 -1.20 -5.93 -16.93
C ALA A 101 -1.90 -5.74 -15.57
N PHE A 102 -1.51 -4.70 -14.84
CA PHE A 102 -1.84 -4.51 -13.42
C PHE A 102 -3.34 -4.28 -13.19
N VAL A 103 -4.02 -3.53 -14.05
CA VAL A 103 -5.47 -3.31 -13.93
C VAL A 103 -6.23 -4.60 -14.22
N ALA A 104 -5.86 -5.35 -15.27
CA ALA A 104 -6.48 -6.63 -15.57
C ALA A 104 -6.36 -7.62 -14.39
N GLN A 105 -5.18 -7.68 -13.74
CA GLN A 105 -4.97 -8.49 -12.54
C GLN A 105 -5.82 -8.02 -11.36
N MET A 106 -5.99 -6.69 -11.17
CA MET A 106 -6.87 -6.15 -10.12
C MET A 106 -8.32 -6.52 -10.38
N LEU A 107 -8.81 -6.37 -11.62
CA LEU A 107 -10.18 -6.73 -12.00
C LEU A 107 -10.48 -8.20 -11.74
N GLU A 108 -9.55 -9.08 -12.12
CA GLU A 108 -9.71 -10.53 -11.94
C GLU A 108 -9.64 -10.93 -10.46
N GLY A 109 -8.59 -10.47 -9.77
CA GLY A 109 -8.35 -10.86 -8.39
C GLY A 109 -9.35 -10.25 -7.39
N ALA A 110 -9.89 -9.04 -7.68
CA ALA A 110 -10.89 -8.39 -6.84
C ALA A 110 -12.28 -9.06 -6.92
N ARG A 111 -12.47 -10.10 -7.74
CA ARG A 111 -13.65 -10.97 -7.67
C ARG A 111 -13.68 -11.79 -6.38
N SER A 112 -12.52 -12.07 -5.80
CA SER A 112 -12.44 -12.65 -4.46
C SER A 112 -12.92 -11.66 -3.40
N PRO A 113 -13.71 -12.08 -2.42
CA PRO A 113 -14.10 -11.23 -1.29
C PRO A 113 -12.92 -10.74 -0.46
N ASP A 114 -11.79 -11.47 -0.52
CA ASP A 114 -10.55 -11.11 0.17
C ASP A 114 -9.75 -10.01 -0.56
N GLY A 115 -10.14 -9.65 -1.79
CA GLY A 115 -9.39 -8.73 -2.63
C GLY A 115 -8.12 -9.34 -3.22
N VAL A 116 -7.27 -8.49 -3.77
CA VAL A 116 -6.03 -8.91 -4.45
C VAL A 116 -4.88 -7.96 -4.19
N THR A 117 -3.68 -8.50 -4.07
CA THR A 117 -2.43 -7.74 -4.08
C THR A 117 -1.77 -7.86 -5.46
N VAL A 118 -1.46 -6.72 -6.08
CA VAL A 118 -0.80 -6.64 -7.39
C VAL A 118 0.50 -5.86 -7.26
N ARG A 119 1.57 -6.37 -7.87
CA ARG A 119 2.88 -5.70 -7.94
C ARG A 119 3.10 -5.19 -9.35
N TYR A 120 3.44 -3.92 -9.47
CA TYR A 120 3.70 -3.28 -10.76
C TYR A 120 4.56 -2.03 -10.56
N VAL A 121 4.98 -1.43 -11.66
CA VAL A 121 5.78 -0.21 -11.63
C VAL A 121 4.88 0.98 -11.99
N TRP A 122 4.92 2.03 -11.15
CA TRP A 122 4.05 3.20 -11.30
C TRP A 122 4.75 4.49 -10.85
N PRO A 123 4.54 5.64 -11.51
CA PRO A 123 5.07 6.92 -11.05
C PRO A 123 4.57 7.30 -9.66
N LYS A 124 5.47 7.83 -8.82
CA LYS A 124 5.17 8.17 -7.42
C LYS A 124 4.24 9.39 -7.25
N GLY A 125 3.86 10.07 -8.33
CA GLY A 125 2.96 11.22 -8.34
C GLY A 125 3.64 12.50 -8.82
N LYS A 126 3.02 13.65 -8.52
CA LYS A 126 3.54 14.96 -8.95
C LYS A 126 4.95 15.18 -8.42
N GLY A 127 5.93 15.28 -9.33
CA GLY A 127 7.33 15.60 -9.00
C GLY A 127 8.33 14.45 -9.18
N SER A 128 7.87 13.21 -9.30
CA SER A 128 8.74 12.09 -9.66
C SER A 128 8.15 11.38 -10.88
N PRO A 129 8.60 11.70 -12.10
CA PRO A 129 8.14 11.02 -13.31
C PRO A 129 8.67 9.60 -13.42
N GLU A 130 9.68 9.23 -12.63
CA GLU A 130 10.29 7.91 -12.68
C GLU A 130 9.34 6.86 -12.10
N PRO A 131 9.07 5.79 -12.87
CA PRO A 131 8.26 4.68 -12.40
C PRO A 131 9.00 3.92 -11.29
N MET A 132 8.33 3.69 -10.17
CA MET A 132 8.88 2.97 -9.02
C MET A 132 8.07 1.71 -8.74
N PRO A 133 8.70 0.63 -8.23
CA PRO A 133 7.98 -0.57 -7.82
C PRO A 133 6.93 -0.25 -6.76
N LYS A 134 5.68 -0.59 -7.06
CA LYS A 134 4.51 -0.37 -6.21
C LYS A 134 3.80 -1.69 -5.93
N ILE A 135 3.31 -1.83 -4.71
CA ILE A 135 2.47 -2.94 -4.30
C ILE A 135 1.14 -2.36 -3.91
N ALA A 136 0.11 -2.71 -4.66
CA ALA A 136 -1.26 -2.25 -4.38
C ALA A 136 -2.12 -3.41 -3.91
N PHE A 137 -3.01 -3.12 -2.97
CA PHE A 137 -4.14 -3.95 -2.64
C PHE A 137 -5.40 -3.33 -3.25
N ALA A 138 -6.25 -4.17 -3.81
CA ALA A 138 -7.51 -3.77 -4.43
C ALA A 138 -8.64 -4.69 -4.01
N LYS A 139 -9.82 -4.12 -3.74
CA LYS A 139 -11.02 -4.84 -3.31
C LYS A 139 -12.24 -4.30 -4.01
N ARG A 140 -13.17 -5.20 -4.36
CA ARG A 140 -14.44 -4.83 -4.99
C ARG A 140 -15.44 -4.36 -3.96
N HIS A 141 -16.10 -3.24 -4.26
CA HIS A 141 -17.30 -2.77 -3.60
C HIS A 141 -18.53 -3.24 -4.41
N PRO A 142 -19.30 -4.21 -3.90
CA PRO A 142 -20.34 -4.86 -4.72
C PRO A 142 -21.52 -3.94 -5.07
N GLY A 143 -21.86 -2.96 -4.20
CA GLY A 143 -23.02 -2.11 -4.37
C GLY A 143 -22.96 -1.22 -5.62
N TRP A 144 -21.78 -0.71 -5.97
CA TRP A 144 -21.55 0.10 -7.17
C TRP A 144 -20.61 -0.56 -8.19
N ASP A 145 -20.19 -1.78 -7.93
CA ASP A 145 -19.29 -2.55 -8.78
C ASP A 145 -17.93 -1.82 -9.04
N TRP A 146 -17.47 -1.10 -8.04
CA TRP A 146 -16.18 -0.41 -8.05
C TRP A 146 -15.08 -1.28 -7.47
N ILE A 147 -13.87 -1.06 -7.95
CA ILE A 147 -12.67 -1.62 -7.36
C ILE A 147 -11.90 -0.47 -6.72
N ILE A 148 -11.85 -0.49 -5.39
CA ILE A 148 -11.14 0.50 -4.58
C ILE A 148 -9.76 -0.05 -4.30
N GLY A 149 -8.74 0.72 -4.65
CA GLY A 149 -7.35 0.33 -4.47
C GLY A 149 -6.49 1.42 -3.87
N SER A 150 -5.44 0.98 -3.23
CA SER A 150 -4.32 1.80 -2.77
C SER A 150 -3.06 0.95 -2.71
N GLY A 151 -1.90 1.57 -2.52
CA GLY A 151 -0.66 0.81 -2.44
C GLY A 151 0.51 1.65 -2.00
N VAL A 152 1.58 0.98 -1.63
CA VAL A 152 2.83 1.57 -1.13
C VAL A 152 3.97 1.32 -2.11
N TYR A 153 4.93 2.24 -2.15
CA TYR A 153 6.14 2.10 -2.95
C TYR A 153 7.22 1.33 -2.21
N VAL A 154 7.92 0.48 -2.94
CA VAL A 154 8.89 -0.47 -2.34
C VAL A 154 10.16 0.24 -1.88
N ASP A 155 10.53 1.36 -2.50
CA ASP A 155 11.70 2.17 -2.11
C ASP A 155 11.58 2.75 -0.70
N ASP A 156 10.38 3.15 -0.30
CA ASP A 156 10.11 3.63 1.07
C ASP A 156 10.27 2.49 2.09
N PHE A 157 9.86 1.29 1.70
CA PHE A 157 10.05 0.08 2.49
C PHE A 157 11.54 -0.28 2.61
N ASP A 158 12.30 -0.31 1.51
CA ASP A 158 13.72 -0.66 1.52
C ASP A 158 14.52 0.35 2.36
N ARG A 159 14.16 1.64 2.34
CA ARG A 159 14.78 2.66 3.18
C ARG A 159 14.52 2.43 4.67
N ALA A 160 13.26 2.16 5.05
CA ALA A 160 12.89 1.85 6.43
C ALA A 160 13.60 0.58 6.93
N PHE A 161 13.69 -0.45 6.07
CA PHE A 161 14.42 -1.68 6.37
C PHE A 161 15.92 -1.45 6.61
N VAL A 162 16.58 -0.66 5.76
CA VAL A 162 18.00 -0.33 5.92
C VAL A 162 18.23 0.39 7.24
N VAL A 163 17.40 1.34 7.62
CA VAL A 163 17.50 2.05 8.91
C VAL A 163 17.35 1.07 10.07
N ALA A 164 16.36 0.20 10.06
CA ALA A 164 16.15 -0.81 11.10
C ALA A 164 17.34 -1.79 11.19
N ALA A 165 17.87 -2.24 10.06
CA ALA A 165 19.02 -3.13 10.00
C ALA A 165 20.29 -2.49 10.59
N LEU A 166 20.53 -1.20 10.28
CA LEU A 166 21.67 -0.45 10.84
C LEU A 166 21.52 -0.24 12.35
N GLN A 167 20.32 0.03 12.84
CA GLN A 167 20.07 0.15 14.28
C GLN A 167 20.32 -1.18 15.01
N MET A 168 19.87 -2.31 14.45
CA MET A 168 20.14 -3.63 15.02
C MET A 168 21.62 -3.96 15.03
N ALA A 169 22.36 -3.64 13.97
CA ALA A 169 23.79 -3.85 13.89
C ALA A 169 24.54 -3.01 14.94
N GLY A 170 24.16 -1.74 15.09
CA GLY A 170 24.76 -0.82 16.07
C GLY A 170 24.52 -1.28 17.51
N THR A 171 23.30 -1.68 17.86
CA THR A 171 23.00 -2.20 19.20
C THR A 171 23.76 -3.50 19.48
N SER A 172 23.85 -4.41 18.52
CA SER A 172 24.62 -5.65 18.65
C SER A 172 26.10 -5.40 18.90
N LEU A 173 26.69 -4.43 18.17
CA LEU A 173 28.09 -4.06 18.34
C LEU A 173 28.34 -3.50 19.76
N VAL A 174 27.48 -2.62 20.26
CA VAL A 174 27.58 -2.07 21.61
C VAL A 174 27.52 -3.19 22.66
N VAL A 175 26.60 -4.12 22.54
CA VAL A 175 26.48 -5.27 23.46
C VAL A 175 27.75 -6.12 23.43
N ILE A 176 28.28 -6.42 22.25
CA ILE A 176 29.53 -7.21 22.10
C ILE A 176 30.70 -6.49 22.78
N LEU A 177 30.86 -5.18 22.59
CA LEU A 177 31.89 -4.37 23.22
C LEU A 177 31.78 -4.35 24.75
N LEU A 178 30.54 -4.21 25.27
CA LEU A 178 30.30 -4.24 26.70
C LEU A 178 30.61 -5.60 27.33
N LEU A 179 30.22 -6.68 26.68
CA LEU A 179 30.54 -8.04 27.13
C LEU A 179 32.06 -8.32 27.06
N GLY A 180 32.73 -7.87 26.00
CA GLY A 180 34.16 -8.01 25.83
C GLY A 180 34.96 -7.23 26.90
N THR A 181 34.52 -5.98 27.18
CA THR A 181 35.16 -5.18 28.25
C THR A 181 34.92 -5.78 29.63
N ALA A 182 33.69 -6.23 29.94
CA ALA A 182 33.40 -6.90 31.20
C ALA A 182 34.22 -8.19 31.39
N ALA A 183 34.32 -9.03 30.35
CA ALA A 183 35.14 -10.25 30.40
C ALA A 183 36.61 -9.93 30.61
N SER A 184 37.13 -8.88 29.96
CA SER A 184 38.52 -8.44 30.10
C SER A 184 38.83 -7.90 31.50
N LEU A 185 37.92 -7.17 32.12
CA LEU A 185 38.06 -6.67 33.48
C LEU A 185 38.01 -7.80 34.51
N LEU A 186 37.10 -8.75 34.36
CA LEU A 186 37.02 -9.93 35.23
C LEU A 186 38.25 -10.80 35.12
N GLY A 187 38.77 -11.02 33.89
CA GLY A 187 40.02 -11.80 33.68
C GLY A 187 41.26 -11.16 34.36
N ARG A 188 41.31 -9.83 34.43
CA ARG A 188 42.39 -9.10 35.12
C ARG A 188 42.27 -9.11 36.66
N ALA A 189 41.06 -9.31 37.19
CA ALA A 189 40.81 -9.35 38.64
C ALA A 189 41.09 -10.71 39.25
N ILE A 190 41.30 -11.76 38.44
CA ILE A 190 41.50 -13.13 38.87
C ILE A 190 43.02 -13.52 38.80
N VAL A 191 43.82 -12.71 38.17
CA VAL A 191 45.32 -12.87 38.09
C VAL A 191 45.99 -11.89 39.06
#